data_1e20e7ccb9c508b1fe1fea34d1171591
#
_entry.id   1e20e7ccb9c508b1fe1fea34d1171591
#
_cell.length_a   1.000
_cell.length_b   1.000
_cell.length_c   1.000
_cell.angle_alpha   90.00
_cell.angle_beta   90.00
_cell.angle_gamma   90.00
#
_symmetry.space_group_name_H-M   'P 1'
#
loop_
_entity.id
_entity.type
_entity.pdbx_description
1 polymer ?
#
loop_
_entity_poly.entity_id
_entity_poly.type
_entity_poly.pdbx_seq_one_letter_code
_entity_poly.pdbx_strand_id
1 'polypeptide(L)'
;MKNIKRYALPVLTATLLSLSLSGCVGALIGGAAVGTKSAVDRRTTGAQTDDNIMALRVETTARSYLRQNNQVEGYKPKLNVVGYNRHLLLLGQVATEGEKQFVERIARSEQAAEGVYNYITVASQARSLGGVTNDTWGTSKVRAALLGLSPATQARVKIVTYGNVTYVMGILTPDEQARVTQKVSTTVCVQKVVTLYQNYVAN
;
A
#
# COMPACT_ATOMS: atom_id res chain seq x y z
N MET A 1 31.17 46.46 7.60
CA MET A 1 31.15 44.99 7.67
C MET A 1 30.17 44.36 8.69
N LYS A 2 29.32 45.16 9.38
CA LYS A 2 28.38 44.66 10.44
C LYS A 2 27.00 44.21 9.93
N ASN A 3 26.61 44.54 8.72
CA ASN A 3 25.25 44.31 8.23
C ASN A 3 25.09 43.00 7.38
N ILE A 4 26.17 42.34 6.96
CA ILE A 4 26.10 41.12 6.16
C ILE A 4 25.67 39.91 6.99
N LYS A 5 26.01 39.85 8.28
CA LYS A 5 25.62 38.76 9.19
C LYS A 5 24.12 38.73 9.56
N ARG A 6 23.41 39.84 9.44
CA ARG A 6 21.97 39.93 9.78
C ARG A 6 21.05 39.38 8.71
N TYR A 7 21.48 39.30 7.47
CA TYR A 7 20.67 38.80 6.36
C TYR A 7 21.07 37.37 5.94
N ALA A 8 22.21 36.86 6.38
CA ALA A 8 22.66 35.50 6.07
C ALA A 8 21.83 34.43 6.79
N LEU A 9 21.38 34.68 8.00
CA LEU A 9 20.60 33.69 8.77
C LEU A 9 19.19 33.46 8.24
N PRO A 10 18.37 34.49 7.90
CA PRO A 10 17.05 34.29 7.36
C PRO A 10 17.06 33.73 5.91
N VAL A 11 18.10 34.04 5.12
CA VAL A 11 18.24 33.49 3.77
C VAL A 11 18.60 32.01 3.84
N LEU A 12 19.45 31.58 4.77
CA LEU A 12 19.82 30.18 4.96
C LEU A 12 18.63 29.33 5.45
N THR A 13 17.79 29.88 6.33
CA THR A 13 16.58 29.18 6.81
C THR A 13 15.51 29.10 5.73
N ALA A 14 15.35 30.12 4.88
CA ALA A 14 14.40 30.11 3.79
C ALA A 14 14.78 29.10 2.68
N THR A 15 16.08 28.96 2.40
CA THR A 15 16.56 27.94 1.43
C THR A 15 16.46 26.52 1.94
N LEU A 16 16.62 26.28 3.24
CA LEU A 16 16.41 24.94 3.82
C LEU A 16 14.91 24.55 3.87
N LEU A 17 14.00 25.51 4.03
CA LEU A 17 12.55 25.25 4.04
C LEU A 17 12.01 24.96 2.63
N SER A 18 12.60 25.57 1.59
CA SER A 18 12.17 25.34 0.20
C SER A 18 12.60 23.97 -0.35
N LEU A 19 13.67 23.37 0.19
CA LEU A 19 14.10 22.02 -0.21
C LEU A 19 13.18 20.91 0.36
N SER A 20 12.47 21.19 1.45
CA SER A 20 11.57 20.17 2.06
C SER A 20 10.20 20.08 1.39
N LEU A 21 9.75 21.08 0.61
CA LEU A 21 8.47 21.04 -0.12
C LEU A 21 8.55 20.34 -1.48
N SER A 22 9.74 20.16 -2.04
CA SER A 22 9.91 19.46 -3.32
C SER A 22 9.91 17.92 -3.20
N GLY A 23 9.89 17.38 -1.97
CA GLY A 23 9.92 15.94 -1.72
C GLY A 23 8.65 15.17 -2.12
N CYS A 24 7.50 15.83 -2.18
CA CYS A 24 6.24 15.13 -2.48
C CYS A 24 5.93 15.04 -3.99
N VAL A 25 6.43 15.99 -4.79
CA VAL A 25 6.23 15.96 -6.25
C VAL A 25 7.36 15.20 -6.95
N GLY A 26 8.57 15.25 -6.40
CA GLY A 26 9.72 14.50 -6.92
C GLY A 26 9.60 12.98 -6.79
N ALA A 27 8.78 12.48 -5.85
CA ALA A 27 8.52 11.04 -5.71
C ALA A 27 7.67 10.48 -6.87
N LEU A 28 6.94 11.31 -7.59
CA LEU A 28 6.17 10.92 -8.78
C LEU A 28 6.97 11.05 -10.08
N ILE A 29 8.08 11.83 -10.07
CA ILE A 29 8.89 12.14 -11.27
C ILE A 29 10.36 11.78 -11.07
N GLY A 30 10.79 11.42 -9.84
CA GLY A 30 12.17 11.10 -9.49
C GLY A 30 12.66 9.77 -10.07
N GLY A 31 13.02 9.78 -11.34
CA GLY A 31 13.37 8.58 -12.13
C GLY A 31 14.60 7.79 -11.67
N ALA A 32 15.41 8.25 -10.72
CA ALA A 32 16.62 7.53 -10.34
C ALA A 32 16.38 6.44 -9.28
N ALA A 33 15.46 6.66 -8.31
CA ALA A 33 15.12 5.63 -7.31
C ALA A 33 14.03 4.66 -7.80
N VAL A 34 13.21 5.08 -8.76
CA VAL A 34 12.19 4.24 -9.41
C VAL A 34 12.83 3.28 -10.41
N GLY A 35 13.87 3.72 -11.15
CA GLY A 35 14.51 2.91 -12.20
C GLY A 35 15.17 1.62 -11.69
N THR A 36 15.79 1.64 -10.51
CA THR A 36 16.45 0.44 -9.96
C THR A 36 15.45 -0.62 -9.45
N LYS A 37 14.30 -0.20 -8.92
CA LYS A 37 13.24 -1.15 -8.51
C LYS A 37 12.54 -1.77 -9.71
N SER A 38 12.29 -1.00 -10.76
CA SER A 38 11.65 -1.49 -11.99
C SER A 38 12.51 -2.49 -12.76
N ALA A 39 13.84 -2.35 -12.72
CA ALA A 39 14.75 -3.27 -13.40
C ALA A 39 14.76 -4.71 -12.80
N VAL A 40 14.36 -4.88 -11.56
CA VAL A 40 14.36 -6.17 -10.84
C VAL A 40 12.95 -6.67 -10.49
N ASP A 41 11.93 -5.80 -10.55
CA ASP A 41 10.52 -6.20 -10.47
C ASP A 41 10.12 -6.91 -11.77
N ARG A 42 9.30 -7.95 -11.67
CA ARG A 42 8.77 -8.68 -12.84
C ARG A 42 7.69 -7.91 -13.59
N ARG A 43 7.21 -6.80 -13.01
CA ARG A 43 6.27 -5.87 -13.65
C ARG A 43 7.03 -4.71 -14.26
N THR A 44 6.57 -4.22 -15.42
CA THR A 44 7.06 -2.99 -16.01
C THR A 44 6.68 -1.78 -15.15
N THR A 45 7.37 -0.66 -15.31
CA THR A 45 7.01 0.61 -14.65
C THR A 45 5.58 1.04 -15.02
N GLY A 46 5.18 0.83 -16.28
CA GLY A 46 3.82 1.08 -16.75
C GLY A 46 2.80 0.24 -15.96
N ALA A 47 3.02 -1.07 -15.86
CA ALA A 47 2.12 -1.96 -15.11
C ALA A 47 2.01 -1.58 -13.63
N GLN A 48 3.10 -1.12 -12.99
CA GLN A 48 3.06 -0.63 -11.61
C GLN A 48 2.23 0.66 -11.47
N THR A 49 2.33 1.55 -12.47
CA THR A 49 1.53 2.79 -12.51
C THR A 49 0.06 2.47 -12.75
N ASP A 50 -0.23 1.58 -13.69
CA ASP A 50 -1.60 1.15 -14.00
C ASP A 50 -2.27 0.48 -12.79
N ASP A 51 -1.55 -0.38 -12.07
CA ASP A 51 -2.01 -0.99 -10.82
C ASP A 51 -2.40 0.06 -9.76
N ASN A 52 -1.59 1.12 -9.63
CA ASN A 52 -1.86 2.18 -8.66
C ASN A 52 -3.05 3.05 -9.10
N ILE A 53 -3.17 3.39 -10.39
CA ILE A 53 -4.28 4.16 -10.94
C ILE A 53 -5.59 3.37 -10.80
N MET A 54 -5.57 2.09 -11.13
CA MET A 54 -6.70 1.17 -10.97
C MET A 54 -7.17 1.12 -9.50
N ALA A 55 -6.25 0.90 -8.57
CA ALA A 55 -6.57 0.87 -7.14
C ALA A 55 -7.14 2.20 -6.65
N LEU A 56 -6.56 3.33 -7.05
CA LEU A 56 -7.03 4.66 -6.68
C LEU A 56 -8.44 4.94 -7.21
N ARG A 57 -8.73 4.55 -8.45
CA ARG A 57 -10.04 4.73 -9.08
C ARG A 57 -11.12 3.96 -8.31
N VAL A 58 -10.88 2.69 -8.04
CA VAL A 58 -11.78 1.85 -7.24
C VAL A 58 -11.96 2.41 -5.83
N GLU A 59 -10.87 2.78 -5.17
CA GLU A 59 -10.91 3.33 -3.81
C GLU A 59 -11.71 4.63 -3.74
N THR A 60 -11.49 5.54 -4.69
CA THR A 60 -12.18 6.84 -4.73
C THR A 60 -13.68 6.65 -4.97
N THR A 61 -14.06 5.80 -5.92
CA THR A 61 -15.46 5.50 -6.25
C THR A 61 -16.15 4.84 -5.05
N ALA A 62 -15.54 3.83 -4.46
CA ALA A 62 -16.10 3.12 -3.33
C ALA A 62 -16.21 4.02 -2.07
N ARG A 63 -15.21 4.85 -1.80
CA ARG A 63 -15.28 5.82 -0.70
C ARG A 63 -16.37 6.87 -0.91
N SER A 64 -16.58 7.33 -2.15
CA SER A 64 -17.66 8.26 -2.47
C SER A 64 -19.02 7.63 -2.18
N TYR A 65 -19.22 6.39 -2.64
CA TYR A 65 -20.43 5.64 -2.36
C TYR A 65 -20.67 5.46 -0.85
N LEU A 66 -19.65 4.98 -0.12
CA LEU A 66 -19.77 4.76 1.33
C LEU A 66 -20.09 6.05 2.11
N ARG A 67 -19.58 7.21 1.68
CA ARG A 67 -19.92 8.49 2.32
C ARG A 67 -21.38 8.92 2.07
N GLN A 68 -21.90 8.61 0.89
CA GLN A 68 -23.27 9.04 0.50
C GLN A 68 -24.34 8.09 1.02
N ASN A 69 -24.02 6.83 1.23
CA ASN A 69 -24.99 5.76 1.52
C ASN A 69 -24.80 5.12 2.90
N ASN A 70 -23.89 5.63 3.74
CA ASN A 70 -23.74 5.13 5.10
C ASN A 70 -24.98 5.48 5.94
N GLN A 71 -25.71 4.45 6.37
CA GLN A 71 -26.94 4.58 7.15
C GLN A 71 -26.70 4.53 8.66
N VAL A 72 -25.45 4.29 9.10
CA VAL A 72 -25.12 4.20 10.51
C VAL A 72 -24.55 5.53 10.96
N GLU A 73 -25.33 6.25 11.79
CA GLU A 73 -24.95 7.56 12.30
C GLU A 73 -23.59 7.51 13.03
N GLY A 74 -22.72 8.47 12.73
CA GLY A 74 -21.38 8.57 13.34
C GLY A 74 -20.36 7.53 12.85
N TYR A 75 -20.77 6.52 12.09
CA TYR A 75 -19.83 5.53 11.54
C TYR A 75 -19.03 6.10 10.36
N LYS A 76 -17.72 5.96 10.42
CA LYS A 76 -16.80 6.41 9.34
C LYS A 76 -16.12 5.19 8.69
N PRO A 77 -16.64 4.70 7.57
CA PRO A 77 -16.04 3.57 6.87
C PRO A 77 -14.57 3.81 6.54
N LYS A 78 -13.75 2.80 6.70
CA LYS A 78 -12.34 2.81 6.33
C LYS A 78 -12.14 1.85 5.17
N LEU A 79 -11.53 2.34 4.11
CA LEU A 79 -11.23 1.55 2.93
C LEU A 79 -9.79 1.84 2.48
N ASN A 80 -9.08 0.81 2.10
CA ASN A 80 -7.78 0.86 1.46
C ASN A 80 -7.77 -0.17 0.33
N VAL A 81 -7.49 0.27 -0.87
CA VAL A 81 -7.41 -0.60 -2.05
C VAL A 81 -5.96 -0.66 -2.53
N VAL A 82 -5.47 -1.85 -2.75
CA VAL A 82 -4.09 -2.08 -3.16
C VAL A 82 -4.11 -2.85 -4.48
N GLY A 83 -3.49 -2.29 -5.51
CA GLY A 83 -3.30 -2.95 -6.81
C GLY A 83 -1.92 -3.63 -6.89
N TYR A 84 -1.88 -4.82 -7.46
CA TYR A 84 -0.65 -5.54 -7.79
C TYR A 84 -0.90 -6.50 -8.94
N ASN A 85 -0.22 -6.26 -10.06
CA ASN A 85 -0.32 -7.08 -11.28
C ASN A 85 -1.77 -7.39 -11.66
N ARG A 86 -2.57 -6.35 -11.85
CA ARG A 86 -4.00 -6.41 -12.22
C ARG A 86 -4.91 -7.12 -11.20
N HIS A 87 -4.42 -7.36 -9.98
CA HIS A 87 -5.20 -7.87 -8.87
C HIS A 87 -5.43 -6.78 -7.84
N LEU A 88 -6.65 -6.67 -7.36
CA LEU A 88 -7.07 -5.74 -6.32
C LEU A 88 -7.21 -6.44 -4.98
N LEU A 89 -6.60 -5.88 -3.96
CA LEU A 89 -6.78 -6.28 -2.57
C LEU A 89 -7.60 -5.19 -1.87
N LEU A 90 -8.79 -5.54 -1.42
CA LEU A 90 -9.70 -4.66 -0.68
C LEU A 90 -9.52 -4.90 0.81
N LEU A 91 -9.09 -3.89 1.52
CA LEU A 91 -8.90 -3.88 2.96
C LEU A 91 -9.75 -2.77 3.56
N GLY A 92 -10.33 -3.01 4.71
CA GLY A 92 -11.14 -1.96 5.31
C GLY A 92 -12.10 -2.46 6.36
N GLN A 93 -12.91 -1.51 6.82
CA GLN A 93 -13.99 -1.78 7.74
C GLN A 93 -15.20 -0.95 7.34
N VAL A 94 -16.33 -1.61 7.23
CA VAL A 94 -17.63 -1.04 6.88
C VAL A 94 -18.69 -1.41 7.93
N ALA A 95 -19.81 -0.71 7.92
CA ALA A 95 -20.86 -0.93 8.91
C ALA A 95 -21.75 -2.13 8.59
N THR A 96 -21.93 -2.45 7.30
CA THR A 96 -22.89 -3.46 6.86
C THR A 96 -22.31 -4.40 5.80
N GLU A 97 -22.85 -5.59 5.70
CA GLU A 97 -22.50 -6.55 4.65
C GLU A 97 -22.88 -6.03 3.25
N GLY A 98 -23.99 -5.25 3.16
CA GLY A 98 -24.38 -4.59 1.91
C GLY A 98 -23.33 -3.62 1.39
N GLU A 99 -22.72 -2.82 2.28
CA GLU A 99 -21.60 -1.94 1.93
C GLU A 99 -20.39 -2.72 1.45
N LYS A 100 -20.04 -3.82 2.13
CA LYS A 100 -18.93 -4.69 1.73
C LYS A 100 -19.13 -5.29 0.34
N GLN A 101 -20.31 -5.84 0.07
CA GLN A 101 -20.66 -6.41 -1.23
C GLN A 101 -20.67 -5.33 -2.32
N PHE A 102 -21.13 -4.12 -1.99
CA PHE A 102 -21.12 -3.04 -2.97
C PHE A 102 -19.71 -2.60 -3.36
N VAL A 103 -18.80 -2.47 -2.38
CA VAL A 103 -17.39 -2.18 -2.64
C VAL A 103 -16.76 -3.28 -3.52
N GLU A 104 -17.10 -4.55 -3.26
CA GLU A 104 -16.61 -5.66 -4.10
C GLU A 104 -17.14 -5.57 -5.53
N ARG A 105 -18.43 -5.22 -5.73
CA ARG A 105 -18.99 -5.02 -7.08
C ARG A 105 -18.27 -3.90 -7.82
N ILE A 106 -17.99 -2.77 -7.17
CA ILE A 106 -17.19 -1.68 -7.77
C ILE A 106 -15.83 -2.21 -8.21
N ALA A 107 -15.14 -2.97 -7.37
CA ALA A 107 -13.82 -3.51 -7.70
C ALA A 107 -13.87 -4.53 -8.85
N ARG A 108 -14.90 -5.37 -8.89
CA ARG A 108 -15.10 -6.35 -9.97
C ARG A 108 -15.57 -5.72 -11.29
N SER A 109 -16.15 -4.51 -11.25
CA SER A 109 -16.52 -3.77 -12.47
C SER A 109 -15.34 -3.03 -13.11
N GLU A 110 -14.19 -2.99 -12.45
CA GLU A 110 -12.97 -2.39 -13.01
C GLU A 110 -12.40 -3.31 -14.09
N GLN A 111 -12.46 -2.86 -15.34
CA GLN A 111 -12.08 -3.67 -16.52
C GLN A 111 -10.61 -4.08 -16.53
N ALA A 112 -9.74 -3.28 -15.90
CA ALA A 112 -8.32 -3.58 -15.82
C ALA A 112 -7.99 -4.64 -14.75
N ALA A 113 -8.94 -5.00 -13.86
CA ALA A 113 -8.73 -5.96 -12.81
C ALA A 113 -8.99 -7.39 -13.29
N GLU A 114 -8.02 -8.28 -13.11
CA GLU A 114 -8.13 -9.71 -13.35
C GLU A 114 -8.61 -10.49 -12.13
N GLY A 115 -8.38 -9.95 -10.93
CA GLY A 115 -8.79 -10.61 -9.69
C GLY A 115 -9.04 -9.61 -8.56
N VAL A 116 -9.97 -9.99 -7.67
CA VAL A 116 -10.33 -9.19 -6.51
C VAL A 116 -10.29 -10.06 -5.26
N TYR A 117 -9.49 -9.66 -4.29
CA TYR A 117 -9.41 -10.24 -2.95
C TYR A 117 -10.11 -9.33 -1.95
N ASN A 118 -11.26 -9.74 -1.43
CA ASN A 118 -12.04 -8.92 -0.50
C ASN A 118 -11.80 -9.36 0.95
N TYR A 119 -11.03 -8.58 1.69
CA TYR A 119 -10.76 -8.73 3.13
C TYR A 119 -11.36 -7.57 3.95
N ILE A 120 -12.39 -6.92 3.42
CA ILE A 120 -13.17 -5.93 4.18
C ILE A 120 -13.90 -6.65 5.32
N THR A 121 -13.82 -6.10 6.53
CA THR A 121 -14.54 -6.58 7.70
C THR A 121 -15.78 -5.73 7.96
N VAL A 122 -16.84 -6.38 8.44
CA VAL A 122 -18.04 -5.68 8.91
C VAL A 122 -17.97 -5.56 10.42
N ALA A 123 -18.13 -4.36 10.95
CA ALA A 123 -18.11 -4.11 12.38
C ALA A 123 -18.97 -2.91 12.75
N SER A 124 -19.65 -3.00 13.89
CA SER A 124 -20.55 -1.94 14.41
C SER A 124 -19.81 -0.69 14.88
N GLN A 125 -18.51 -0.78 15.16
CA GLN A 125 -17.67 0.34 15.56
C GLN A 125 -16.51 0.51 14.60
N ALA A 126 -16.25 1.77 14.19
CA ALA A 126 -15.13 2.08 13.32
C ALA A 126 -13.79 1.87 14.06
N ARG A 127 -12.81 1.41 13.31
CA ARG A 127 -11.47 1.13 13.81
C ARG A 127 -10.80 2.38 14.39
N SER A 128 -10.13 2.25 15.54
CA SER A 128 -9.40 3.33 16.20
C SER A 128 -8.13 3.75 15.47
N LEU A 129 -7.65 4.97 15.76
CA LEU A 129 -6.37 5.49 15.24
C LEU A 129 -5.18 4.65 15.70
N GLY A 130 -5.21 4.14 16.94
CA GLY A 130 -4.15 3.25 17.46
C GLY A 130 -3.95 2.00 16.63
N GLY A 131 -5.04 1.42 16.10
CA GLY A 131 -4.96 0.29 15.20
C GLY A 131 -4.24 0.61 13.87
N VAL A 132 -4.41 1.81 13.33
CA VAL A 132 -3.71 2.27 12.10
C VAL A 132 -2.22 2.41 12.35
N THR A 133 -1.82 2.97 13.50
CA THR A 133 -0.42 3.11 13.89
C THR A 133 0.26 1.76 14.03
N ASN A 134 -0.40 0.79 14.66
CA ASN A 134 0.12 -0.58 14.81
C ASN A 134 0.33 -1.27 13.45
N ASP A 135 -0.57 -1.08 12.50
CA ASP A 135 -0.43 -1.66 11.16
C ASP A 135 0.75 -1.04 10.38
N THR A 136 0.92 0.28 10.49
CA THR A 136 2.05 0.97 9.86
C THR A 136 3.37 0.47 10.44
N TRP A 137 3.44 0.32 11.76
CA TRP A 137 4.58 -0.24 12.47
C TRP A 137 4.85 -1.69 12.06
N GLY A 138 3.81 -2.54 12.00
CA GLY A 138 3.89 -3.92 11.54
C GLY A 138 4.44 -4.01 10.10
N THR A 139 3.90 -3.23 9.18
CA THR A 139 4.38 -3.15 7.80
C THR A 139 5.86 -2.77 7.73
N SER A 140 6.30 -1.79 8.53
CA SER A 140 7.69 -1.34 8.57
C SER A 140 8.64 -2.43 9.08
N LYS A 141 8.25 -3.17 10.12
CA LYS A 141 9.02 -4.30 10.64
C LYS A 141 9.16 -5.43 9.62
N VAL A 142 8.06 -5.78 8.94
CA VAL A 142 8.09 -6.81 7.89
C VAL A 142 9.01 -6.39 6.74
N ARG A 143 8.93 -5.13 6.31
CA ARG A 143 9.85 -4.61 5.28
C ARG A 143 11.31 -4.68 5.72
N ALA A 144 11.60 -4.33 6.97
CA ALA A 144 12.95 -4.45 7.52
C ALA A 144 13.42 -5.92 7.58
N ALA A 145 12.56 -6.86 7.96
CA ALA A 145 12.88 -8.28 7.96
C ALA A 145 13.22 -8.79 6.54
N LEU A 146 12.51 -8.30 5.52
CA LEU A 146 12.78 -8.67 4.12
C LEU A 146 14.12 -8.15 3.59
N LEU A 147 14.76 -7.16 4.24
CA LEU A 147 16.11 -6.71 3.86
C LEU A 147 17.16 -7.84 3.92
N GLY A 148 16.88 -8.92 4.65
CA GLY A 148 17.69 -10.13 4.66
C GLY A 148 17.53 -11.03 3.43
N LEU A 149 16.63 -10.70 2.49
CA LEU A 149 16.47 -11.39 1.20
C LEU A 149 17.18 -10.63 0.09
N SER A 150 17.30 -11.25 -1.10
CA SER A 150 17.89 -10.58 -2.24
C SER A 150 17.12 -9.30 -2.63
N PRO A 151 17.80 -8.23 -3.09
CA PRO A 151 17.13 -7.00 -3.53
C PRO A 151 16.06 -7.25 -4.60
N ALA A 152 16.29 -8.23 -5.48
CA ALA A 152 15.33 -8.63 -6.49
C ALA A 152 14.05 -9.20 -5.87
N THR A 153 14.15 -10.10 -4.88
CA THR A 153 13.00 -10.65 -4.18
C THR A 153 12.22 -9.55 -3.44
N GLN A 154 12.94 -8.63 -2.78
CA GLN A 154 12.31 -7.49 -2.10
C GLN A 154 11.49 -6.59 -3.05
N ALA A 155 12.01 -6.32 -4.24
CA ALA A 155 11.34 -5.48 -5.24
C ALA A 155 10.07 -6.13 -5.79
N ARG A 156 9.99 -7.46 -5.82
CA ARG A 156 8.87 -8.26 -6.35
C ARG A 156 7.73 -8.48 -5.36
N VAL A 157 7.84 -7.94 -4.14
CA VAL A 157 6.87 -8.16 -3.07
C VAL A 157 6.22 -6.84 -2.66
N LYS A 158 4.90 -6.83 -2.59
CA LYS A 158 4.11 -5.74 -2.01
C LYS A 158 3.49 -6.20 -0.70
N ILE A 159 3.74 -5.46 0.37
CA ILE A 159 3.30 -5.80 1.73
C ILE A 159 2.41 -4.71 2.27
N VAL A 160 1.29 -5.12 2.83
CA VAL A 160 0.36 -4.26 3.55
C VAL A 160 -0.10 -4.98 4.81
N THR A 161 -0.08 -4.29 5.93
CA THR A 161 -0.67 -4.80 7.17
C THR A 161 -1.98 -4.06 7.45
N TYR A 162 -3.03 -4.79 7.75
CA TYR A 162 -4.31 -4.26 8.15
C TYR A 162 -4.96 -5.16 9.20
N GLY A 163 -5.37 -4.59 10.33
CA GLY A 163 -6.01 -5.35 11.41
C GLY A 163 -5.12 -6.45 12.00
N ASN A 164 -3.82 -6.21 12.15
CA ASN A 164 -2.81 -7.18 12.58
C ASN A 164 -2.60 -8.37 11.63
N VAL A 165 -3.22 -8.34 10.44
CA VAL A 165 -3.00 -9.32 9.37
C VAL A 165 -2.07 -8.70 8.33
N THR A 166 -1.00 -9.38 8.00
CA THR A 166 -0.06 -8.98 6.96
C THR A 166 -0.40 -9.69 5.65
N TYR A 167 -0.71 -8.91 4.64
CA TYR A 167 -1.00 -9.35 3.29
C TYR A 167 0.25 -9.20 2.43
N VAL A 168 0.59 -10.26 1.72
CA VAL A 168 1.81 -10.32 0.89
C VAL A 168 1.43 -10.69 -0.52
N MET A 169 1.61 -9.74 -1.45
CA MET A 169 1.40 -9.93 -2.89
C MET A 169 2.76 -10.03 -3.59
N GLY A 170 2.87 -10.82 -4.64
CA GLY A 170 4.12 -10.96 -5.38
C GLY A 170 3.99 -11.91 -6.56
N ILE A 171 4.78 -11.67 -7.61
CA ILE A 171 4.99 -12.65 -8.71
C ILE A 171 6.29 -13.36 -8.39
N LEU A 172 6.21 -14.57 -7.83
CA LEU A 172 7.33 -15.26 -7.20
C LEU A 172 7.43 -16.71 -7.66
N THR A 173 8.66 -17.23 -7.73
CA THR A 173 8.86 -18.69 -7.84
C THR A 173 8.47 -19.40 -6.55
N PRO A 174 8.19 -20.71 -6.54
CA PRO A 174 7.86 -21.44 -5.31
C PRO A 174 8.89 -21.26 -4.19
N ASP A 175 10.19 -21.25 -4.52
CA ASP A 175 11.28 -21.06 -3.56
C ASP A 175 11.29 -19.62 -2.99
N GLU A 176 11.01 -18.60 -3.81
CA GLU A 176 10.88 -17.22 -3.34
C GLU A 176 9.67 -17.08 -2.42
N GLN A 177 8.54 -17.72 -2.76
CA GLN A 177 7.32 -17.72 -1.93
C GLN A 177 7.60 -18.30 -0.55
N ALA A 178 8.28 -19.46 -0.49
CA ALA A 178 8.64 -20.10 0.77
C ALA A 178 9.52 -19.20 1.64
N ARG A 179 10.60 -18.63 1.07
CA ARG A 179 11.50 -17.72 1.79
C ARG A 179 10.82 -16.44 2.28
N VAL A 180 9.99 -15.82 1.44
CA VAL A 180 9.25 -14.60 1.80
C VAL A 180 8.24 -14.93 2.91
N THR A 181 7.47 -15.99 2.76
CA THR A 181 6.47 -16.41 3.77
C THR A 181 7.13 -16.69 5.11
N GLN A 182 8.23 -17.43 5.13
CA GLN A 182 8.99 -17.72 6.34
C GLN A 182 9.46 -16.42 7.03
N LYS A 183 10.06 -15.49 6.27
CA LYS A 183 10.54 -14.21 6.82
C LYS A 183 9.41 -13.37 7.40
N VAL A 184 8.28 -13.30 6.69
CA VAL A 184 7.12 -12.51 7.15
C VAL A 184 6.50 -13.15 8.40
N SER A 185 6.26 -14.46 8.40
CA SER A 185 5.59 -15.17 9.51
C SER A 185 6.41 -15.19 10.80
N THR A 186 7.75 -15.12 10.70
CA THR A 186 8.64 -15.08 11.87
C THR A 186 8.94 -13.66 12.35
N THR A 187 8.38 -12.63 11.70
CA THR A 187 8.59 -11.23 12.11
C THR A 187 7.76 -10.92 13.35
N VAL A 188 8.40 -10.33 14.36
CA VAL A 188 7.73 -9.87 15.60
C VAL A 188 6.59 -8.91 15.25
N CYS A 189 5.44 -9.06 15.89
CA CYS A 189 4.18 -8.31 15.69
C CYS A 189 3.33 -8.77 14.49
N VAL A 190 3.72 -9.79 13.74
CA VAL A 190 2.84 -10.42 12.75
C VAL A 190 2.01 -11.50 13.43
N GLN A 191 0.69 -11.33 13.47
CA GLN A 191 -0.23 -12.30 14.04
C GLN A 191 -0.72 -13.31 13.01
N LYS A 192 -0.94 -12.83 11.79
CA LYS A 192 -1.44 -13.65 10.68
C LYS A 192 -0.83 -13.16 9.37
N VAL A 193 -0.48 -14.10 8.51
CA VAL A 193 -0.03 -13.82 7.13
C VAL A 193 -1.06 -14.34 6.16
N VAL A 194 -1.41 -13.54 5.16
CA VAL A 194 -2.20 -13.93 4.00
C VAL A 194 -1.33 -13.74 2.77
N THR A 195 -1.04 -14.85 2.10
CA THR A 195 -0.23 -14.87 0.89
C THR A 195 -1.13 -14.84 -0.34
N LEU A 196 -0.88 -13.86 -1.21
CA LEU A 196 -1.61 -13.62 -2.46
C LEU A 196 -0.59 -13.62 -3.61
N TYR A 197 0.15 -14.72 -3.71
CA TYR A 197 1.20 -14.88 -4.71
C TYR A 197 0.63 -15.30 -6.06
N GLN A 198 1.30 -14.85 -7.10
CA GLN A 198 1.17 -15.34 -8.46
C GLN A 198 2.43 -16.13 -8.80
N ASN A 199 2.26 -17.30 -9.40
CA ASN A 199 3.39 -18.14 -9.77
C ASN A 199 4.15 -17.53 -10.95
N TYR A 200 5.46 -17.38 -10.76
CA TYR A 200 6.35 -17.07 -11.85
C TYR A 200 6.93 -18.36 -12.42
N VAL A 201 6.68 -18.57 -13.71
CA VAL A 201 7.30 -19.63 -14.50
C VAL A 201 8.36 -18.96 -15.37
N ALA A 202 9.64 -19.30 -15.14
CA ALA A 202 10.69 -18.86 -16.04
C ALA A 202 10.55 -19.66 -17.36
N ASN A 203 10.34 -18.96 -18.45
CA ASN A 203 10.43 -19.54 -19.80
C ASN A 203 11.88 -19.68 -20.21
#